data_c886d54f392861595b8dfe0215438ecf
#
_entry.id   c886d54f392861595b8dfe0215438ecf
#
_cell.length_a   1.000
_cell.length_b   1.000
_cell.length_c   1.000
_cell.angle_alpha   90.00
_cell.angle_beta   90.00
_cell.angle_gamma   90.00
#
_symmetry.space_group_name_H-M   'P 1'
#
loop_
_entity.id
_entity.type
_entity.pdbx_description
1 polymer ?
#
loop_
_entity_poly.entity_id
_entity_poly.type
_entity_poly.pdbx_seq_one_letter_code
_entity_poly.pdbx_strand_id
1 'polypeptide(L)'
;IKHAWNAFRNREPITNRGEYNYGSYSRPDRVRLTRGNERSIVTSVLNRIAMDVAALKIKHCKTDEQGRFQEEINSGLNNCLTLEANIDQTSKALIQDIVLTMFDEGCVALVPVDTNENLLHTNSYDIITLRAGKITQWYPSTVRVLLYNDRTGRKEEITLPKSKIGIIENPLYAVMNEHSSTLQRLTRKLNLLDSIDEQSG
;
A
#
# COMPACT_ATOMS: atom_id res chain seq x y z
N ILE A 1 20.14 9.63 -6.56
CA ILE A 1 21.54 9.75 -7.00
C ILE A 1 22.48 9.03 -6.03
N LYS A 2 22.38 9.23 -4.68
CA LYS A 2 23.26 8.55 -3.69
C LYS A 2 23.09 7.03 -3.70
N HIS A 3 21.87 6.50 -3.80
CA HIS A 3 21.61 5.06 -3.86
C HIS A 3 22.10 4.41 -5.16
N ALA A 4 21.84 5.03 -6.32
CA ALA A 4 22.36 4.56 -7.60
C ALA A 4 23.89 4.55 -7.62
N TRP A 5 24.53 5.55 -7.00
CA TRP A 5 25.98 5.62 -6.89
C TRP A 5 26.57 4.59 -5.93
N ASN A 6 25.88 4.28 -4.83
CA ASN A 6 26.30 3.24 -3.88
C ASN A 6 26.14 1.84 -4.46
N ALA A 7 25.05 1.57 -5.18
CA ALA A 7 24.87 0.33 -5.93
C ALA A 7 25.94 0.12 -6.98
N PHE A 8 26.30 1.18 -7.72
CA PHE A 8 27.36 1.13 -8.74
C PHE A 8 28.76 0.89 -8.14
N ARG A 9 29.02 1.37 -6.91
CA ARG A 9 30.28 1.16 -6.19
C ARG A 9 30.35 -0.13 -5.37
N ASN A 10 29.33 -0.95 -5.42
CA ASN A 10 29.22 -2.22 -4.65
C ASN A 10 29.46 -2.03 -3.13
N ARG A 11 29.05 -0.86 -2.59
CA ARG A 11 29.25 -0.49 -1.18
C ARG A 11 28.05 -0.80 -0.30
N GLU A 12 26.93 -1.14 -0.89
CA GLU A 12 25.80 -1.66 -0.10
C GLU A 12 26.10 -3.13 0.22
N PRO A 13 26.09 -3.53 1.51
CA PRO A 13 26.25 -4.92 1.84
C PRO A 13 25.15 -5.69 1.13
N ILE A 14 25.55 -6.69 0.34
CA ILE A 14 24.60 -7.69 -0.19
C ILE A 14 24.08 -8.44 1.05
N THR A 15 23.08 -7.86 1.69
CA THR A 15 22.40 -8.49 2.81
C THR A 15 21.65 -9.70 2.27
N ASN A 16 22.27 -10.86 2.49
CA ASN A 16 21.74 -12.20 2.32
C ASN A 16 20.97 -12.41 0.99
N ARG A 17 21.64 -13.06 0.07
CA ARG A 17 20.98 -13.98 -0.86
C ARG A 17 20.16 -14.95 0.01
N GLY A 18 18.92 -14.55 0.35
CA GLY A 18 17.93 -15.51 0.76
C GLY A 18 17.88 -16.57 -0.32
N GLU A 19 17.92 -17.82 0.07
CA GLU A 19 17.81 -18.95 -0.82
C GLU A 19 16.79 -18.66 -1.90
N TYR A 20 17.24 -18.68 -3.16
CA TYR A 20 16.38 -18.57 -4.32
C TYR A 20 15.47 -19.79 -4.32
N ASN A 21 14.36 -19.69 -3.62
CA ASN A 21 13.28 -20.63 -3.77
C ASN A 21 12.68 -20.37 -5.15
N TYR A 22 13.04 -21.20 -6.10
CA TYR A 22 12.60 -21.17 -7.48
C TYR A 22 11.07 -21.30 -7.47
N GLY A 23 10.35 -20.17 -7.56
CA GLY A 23 8.91 -20.20 -7.72
C GLY A 23 8.09 -19.06 -7.09
N SER A 24 8.65 -18.22 -6.25
CA SER A 24 7.88 -17.10 -5.69
C SER A 24 8.69 -15.81 -5.68
N TYR A 25 8.47 -14.98 -6.69
CA TYR A 25 8.92 -13.59 -6.67
C TYR A 25 8.13 -12.80 -5.62
N SER A 26 8.41 -13.06 -4.35
CA SER A 26 7.84 -12.32 -3.24
C SER A 26 8.59 -11.02 -3.08
N ARG A 27 8.03 -9.93 -3.53
CA ARG A 27 8.49 -8.59 -3.18
C ARG A 27 7.91 -8.24 -1.81
N PRO A 28 8.75 -8.06 -0.77
CA PRO A 28 8.27 -7.78 0.59
C PRO A 28 7.68 -6.37 0.73
N ASP A 29 7.99 -5.47 -0.21
CA ASP A 29 7.47 -4.10 -0.30
C ASP A 29 6.02 -4.02 -0.78
N ARG A 30 5.48 -5.11 -1.37
CA ARG A 30 4.13 -5.11 -1.94
C ARG A 30 3.13 -5.89 -1.10
N VAL A 31 1.89 -5.44 -1.17
CA VAL A 31 0.74 -6.10 -0.55
C VAL A 31 0.43 -7.38 -1.31
N ARG A 32 0.14 -8.43 -0.55
CA ARG A 32 -0.47 -9.65 -1.06
C ARG A 32 -1.83 -9.82 -0.41
N LEU A 33 -2.82 -10.18 -1.19
CA LEU A 33 -4.12 -10.55 -0.66
C LEU A 33 -3.98 -11.87 0.11
N THR A 34 -4.36 -11.83 1.38
CA THR A 34 -4.17 -12.95 2.32
C THR A 34 -5.33 -13.92 2.32
N ARG A 35 -6.45 -13.54 1.68
CA ARG A 35 -7.71 -14.30 1.70
C ARG A 35 -7.92 -15.04 0.39
N GLY A 36 -7.49 -16.27 0.36
CA GLY A 36 -7.78 -17.18 -0.73
C GLY A 36 -6.59 -17.51 -1.61
N ASN A 37 -6.81 -18.41 -2.56
CA ASN A 37 -5.83 -18.79 -3.55
C ASN A 37 -5.47 -17.57 -4.44
N GLU A 38 -4.20 -17.32 -4.69
CA GLU A 38 -3.71 -16.24 -5.58
C GLU A 38 -4.32 -16.31 -6.99
N ARG A 39 -4.84 -17.46 -7.38
CA ARG A 39 -5.50 -17.72 -8.66
C ARG A 39 -7.02 -17.56 -8.63
N SER A 40 -7.59 -17.17 -7.49
CA SER A 40 -9.06 -17.08 -7.39
C SER A 40 -9.61 -15.93 -8.27
N ILE A 41 -10.83 -16.14 -8.77
CA ILE A 41 -11.56 -15.13 -9.54
C ILE A 41 -11.74 -13.83 -8.71
N VAL A 42 -11.96 -13.97 -7.40
CA VAL A 42 -12.11 -12.83 -6.47
C VAL A 42 -10.84 -11.97 -6.46
N THR A 43 -9.66 -12.59 -6.31
CA THR A 43 -8.37 -11.90 -6.36
C THR A 43 -8.17 -11.18 -7.70
N SER A 44 -8.54 -11.83 -8.80
CA SER A 44 -8.45 -11.23 -10.15
C SER A 44 -9.35 -10.00 -10.28
N VAL A 45 -10.56 -10.04 -9.75
CA VAL A 45 -11.49 -8.90 -9.75
C VAL A 45 -10.95 -7.75 -8.88
N LEU A 46 -10.46 -8.03 -7.66
CA LEU A 46 -9.88 -7.01 -6.79
C LEU A 46 -8.64 -6.37 -7.40
N ASN A 47 -7.77 -7.16 -8.03
CA ASN A 47 -6.62 -6.64 -8.77
C ASN A 47 -7.06 -5.76 -9.95
N ARG A 48 -8.10 -6.14 -10.67
CA ARG A 48 -8.64 -5.32 -11.76
C ARG A 48 -9.16 -3.99 -11.25
N ILE A 49 -9.93 -3.98 -10.18
CA ILE A 49 -10.41 -2.74 -9.54
C ILE A 49 -9.23 -1.87 -9.12
N ALA A 50 -8.20 -2.44 -8.50
CA ALA A 50 -7.02 -1.70 -8.06
C ALA A 50 -6.27 -1.07 -9.25
N MET A 51 -6.19 -1.77 -10.39
CA MET A 51 -5.59 -1.22 -11.61
C MET A 51 -6.42 -0.09 -12.21
N ASP A 52 -7.74 -0.22 -12.23
CA ASP A 52 -8.64 0.81 -12.76
C ASP A 52 -8.60 2.08 -11.88
N VAL A 53 -8.56 1.93 -10.55
CA VAL A 53 -8.37 3.07 -9.63
C VAL A 53 -7.00 3.72 -9.82
N ALA A 54 -5.94 2.93 -9.97
CA ALA A 54 -4.59 3.44 -10.21
C ALA A 54 -4.41 4.14 -11.59
N ALA A 55 -5.35 3.94 -12.50
CA ALA A 55 -5.39 4.68 -13.77
C ALA A 55 -5.97 6.09 -13.63
N LEU A 56 -6.66 6.38 -12.53
CA LEU A 56 -7.19 7.71 -12.25
C LEU A 56 -6.05 8.68 -11.94
N LYS A 57 -6.22 9.92 -12.39
CA LYS A 57 -5.26 11.00 -12.10
C LYS A 57 -5.61 11.65 -10.76
N ILE A 58 -4.91 11.25 -9.71
CA ILE A 58 -5.03 11.85 -8.38
C ILE A 58 -3.96 12.92 -8.26
N LYS A 59 -4.36 14.14 -7.91
CA LYS A 59 -3.46 15.30 -7.87
C LYS A 59 -3.66 16.11 -6.59
N HIS A 60 -2.59 16.73 -6.12
CA HIS A 60 -2.68 17.77 -5.10
C HIS A 60 -3.05 19.09 -5.75
N CYS A 61 -4.21 19.63 -5.40
CA CYS A 61 -4.74 20.85 -5.99
C CYS A 61 -5.32 21.80 -4.94
N LYS A 62 -5.38 23.06 -5.32
CA LYS A 62 -6.11 24.08 -4.59
C LYS A 62 -7.53 24.13 -5.12
N THR A 63 -8.49 24.24 -4.20
CA THR A 63 -9.91 24.36 -4.51
C THR A 63 -10.46 25.69 -3.97
N ASP A 64 -11.55 26.18 -4.59
CA ASP A 64 -12.30 27.31 -4.07
C ASP A 64 -13.22 26.90 -2.90
N GLU A 65 -13.96 27.86 -2.32
CA GLU A 65 -14.90 27.62 -1.21
C GLU A 65 -16.03 26.63 -1.57
N GLN A 66 -16.31 26.43 -2.86
CA GLN A 66 -17.28 25.47 -3.36
C GLN A 66 -16.67 24.11 -3.72
N GLY A 67 -15.37 23.89 -3.46
CA GLY A 67 -14.66 22.66 -3.77
C GLY A 67 -14.29 22.47 -5.25
N ARG A 68 -14.39 23.52 -6.09
CA ARG A 68 -14.02 23.45 -7.51
C ARG A 68 -12.52 23.64 -7.67
N PHE A 69 -11.94 22.91 -8.61
CA PHE A 69 -10.52 22.99 -8.96
C PHE A 69 -10.12 24.43 -9.34
N GLN A 70 -9.04 24.92 -8.75
CA GLN A 70 -8.40 26.17 -9.12
C GLN A 70 -7.08 25.94 -9.84
N GLU A 71 -6.13 25.34 -9.15
CA GLU A 71 -4.78 25.11 -9.68
C GLU A 71 -4.14 23.85 -9.08
N GLU A 72 -3.20 23.25 -9.80
CA GLU A 72 -2.38 22.15 -9.33
C GLU A 72 -1.22 22.71 -8.50
N ILE A 73 -1.00 22.11 -7.32
CA ILE A 73 0.07 22.52 -6.42
C ILE A 73 1.31 21.69 -6.75
N ASN A 74 2.40 22.37 -7.11
CA ASN A 74 3.69 21.74 -7.29
C ASN A 74 4.34 21.45 -5.91
N SER A 75 4.06 20.26 -5.36
CA SER A 75 4.54 19.80 -4.06
C SER A 75 5.10 18.40 -4.17
N GLY A 76 5.90 17.98 -3.20
CA GLY A 76 6.38 16.62 -3.11
C GLY A 76 5.24 15.60 -3.01
N LEU A 77 4.14 15.94 -2.31
CA LEU A 77 2.92 15.12 -2.31
C LEU A 77 2.37 14.92 -3.73
N ASN A 78 2.30 15.98 -4.55
CA ASN A 78 1.84 15.85 -5.93
C ASN A 78 2.75 14.96 -6.75
N ASN A 79 4.06 15.05 -6.54
CA ASN A 79 5.05 14.18 -7.18
C ASN A 79 4.84 12.71 -6.79
N CYS A 80 4.60 12.43 -5.50
CA CYS A 80 4.29 11.08 -5.00
C CYS A 80 3.01 10.50 -5.62
N LEU A 81 1.99 11.33 -5.86
CA LEU A 81 0.70 10.90 -6.40
C LEU A 81 0.69 10.77 -7.93
N THR A 82 1.62 11.43 -8.65
CA THR A 82 1.59 11.49 -10.12
C THR A 82 2.75 10.76 -10.80
N LEU A 83 3.91 10.72 -10.17
CA LEU A 83 5.13 10.17 -10.77
C LEU A 83 5.69 8.99 -9.95
N GLU A 84 6.36 9.29 -8.85
CA GLU A 84 7.11 8.32 -8.05
C GLU A 84 6.82 8.51 -6.57
N ALA A 85 6.23 7.49 -5.95
CA ALA A 85 5.85 7.53 -4.54
C ALA A 85 7.04 7.30 -3.60
N ASN A 86 7.96 6.44 -4.00
CA ASN A 86 9.18 6.10 -3.28
C ASN A 86 10.15 5.36 -4.22
N ILE A 87 11.36 5.03 -3.73
CA ILE A 87 12.42 4.37 -4.51
C ILE A 87 11.98 3.02 -5.15
N ASP A 88 11.00 2.34 -4.58
CA ASP A 88 10.55 1.02 -5.02
C ASP A 88 9.26 1.07 -5.84
N GLN A 89 8.51 2.20 -5.77
CA GLN A 89 7.14 2.26 -6.28
C GLN A 89 6.87 3.54 -7.05
N THR A 90 6.29 3.37 -8.23
CA THR A 90 5.63 4.48 -8.94
C THR A 90 4.34 4.88 -8.22
N SER A 91 3.80 6.06 -8.54
CA SER A 91 2.49 6.50 -8.02
C SER A 91 1.38 5.47 -8.24
N LYS A 92 1.33 4.86 -9.43
CA LYS A 92 0.32 3.82 -9.75
C LYS A 92 0.48 2.58 -8.87
N ALA A 93 1.70 2.14 -8.63
CA ALA A 93 1.97 1.00 -7.75
C ALA A 93 1.58 1.29 -6.30
N LEU A 94 1.82 2.50 -5.80
CA LEU A 94 1.35 2.94 -4.48
C LEU A 94 -0.18 2.91 -4.40
N ILE A 95 -0.89 3.46 -5.40
CA ILE A 95 -2.36 3.49 -5.41
C ILE A 95 -2.92 2.05 -5.45
N GLN A 96 -2.33 1.14 -6.23
CA GLN A 96 -2.72 -0.27 -6.21
C GLN A 96 -2.56 -0.89 -4.82
N ASP A 97 -1.44 -0.66 -4.15
CA ASP A 97 -1.19 -1.17 -2.80
C ASP A 97 -2.18 -0.60 -1.77
N ILE A 98 -2.54 0.69 -1.89
CA ILE A 98 -3.58 1.32 -1.05
C ILE A 98 -4.91 0.59 -1.24
N VAL A 99 -5.35 0.41 -2.48
CA VAL A 99 -6.65 -0.20 -2.78
C VAL A 99 -6.69 -1.65 -2.33
N LEU A 100 -5.65 -2.43 -2.61
CA LEU A 100 -5.58 -3.84 -2.21
C LEU A 100 -5.54 -4.00 -0.69
N THR A 101 -4.75 -3.17 0.02
CA THR A 101 -4.72 -3.19 1.49
C THR A 101 -6.08 -2.80 2.08
N MET A 102 -6.75 -1.81 1.50
CA MET A 102 -8.08 -1.38 1.93
C MET A 102 -9.14 -2.49 1.75
N PHE A 103 -9.04 -3.28 0.68
CA PHE A 103 -9.94 -4.42 0.48
C PHE A 103 -9.63 -5.59 1.43
N ASP A 104 -8.35 -5.86 1.68
CA ASP A 104 -7.93 -6.99 2.51
C ASP A 104 -8.11 -6.70 4.00
N GLU A 105 -7.72 -5.53 4.47
CA GLU A 105 -7.65 -5.17 5.88
C GLU A 105 -8.79 -4.22 6.34
N GLY A 106 -9.55 -3.67 5.41
CA GLY A 106 -10.61 -2.70 5.68
C GLY A 106 -10.11 -1.26 5.82
N CYS A 107 -8.85 -1.05 6.12
CA CYS A 107 -8.22 0.26 6.21
C CYS A 107 -6.73 0.19 5.85
N VAL A 108 -6.17 1.33 5.49
CA VAL A 108 -4.75 1.46 5.15
C VAL A 108 -4.21 2.78 5.70
N ALA A 109 -2.99 2.75 6.21
CA ALA A 109 -2.25 3.95 6.59
C ALA A 109 -1.40 4.43 5.41
N LEU A 110 -1.53 5.69 5.06
CA LEU A 110 -0.65 6.38 4.11
C LEU A 110 0.37 7.18 4.91
N VAL A 111 1.61 6.74 4.88
CA VAL A 111 2.68 7.24 5.75
C VAL A 111 3.70 8.03 4.95
N PRO A 112 3.90 9.33 5.28
CA PRO A 112 5.08 10.06 4.83
C PRO A 112 6.34 9.44 5.45
N VAL A 113 7.24 8.91 4.61
CA VAL A 113 8.47 8.25 5.09
C VAL A 113 9.62 9.25 5.14
N ASP A 114 9.82 9.97 4.03
CA ASP A 114 10.79 11.06 3.98
C ASP A 114 10.07 12.40 3.80
N THR A 115 10.49 13.37 4.56
CA THR A 115 9.98 14.74 4.55
C THR A 115 11.16 15.71 4.62
N ASN A 116 10.97 16.95 4.16
CA ASN A 116 11.99 17.98 4.25
C ASN A 116 12.30 18.40 5.70
N GLU A 117 11.31 18.30 6.60
CA GLU A 117 11.39 18.62 8.02
C GLU A 117 10.95 17.43 8.86
N ASN A 118 11.34 17.38 10.13
CA ASN A 118 10.93 16.29 11.02
C ASN A 118 9.45 16.40 11.39
N LEU A 119 8.66 15.41 10.96
CA LEU A 119 7.23 15.29 11.20
C LEU A 119 6.80 15.45 12.66
N LEU A 120 7.65 15.05 13.61
CA LEU A 120 7.30 15.07 15.02
C LEU A 120 7.48 16.47 15.64
N HIS A 121 8.27 17.34 15.01
CA HIS A 121 8.63 18.65 15.54
C HIS A 121 7.97 19.83 14.82
N THR A 122 7.41 19.61 13.64
CA THR A 122 6.78 20.66 12.84
C THR A 122 5.39 20.24 12.33
N ASN A 123 4.54 21.22 12.10
CA ASN A 123 3.24 21.04 11.46
C ASN A 123 3.23 21.45 9.98
N SER A 124 4.34 22.02 9.48
CA SER A 124 4.50 22.41 8.08
C SER A 124 5.72 21.70 7.51
N TYR A 125 5.50 20.79 6.57
CA TYR A 125 6.55 20.01 5.90
C TYR A 125 6.09 19.64 4.49
N ASP A 126 7.05 19.40 3.61
CA ASP A 126 6.80 18.79 2.31
C ASP A 126 7.11 17.29 2.34
N ILE A 127 6.33 16.50 1.64
CA ILE A 127 6.45 15.05 1.59
C ILE A 127 7.36 14.68 0.42
N ILE A 128 8.44 13.96 0.71
CA ILE A 128 9.38 13.50 -0.33
C ILE A 128 9.01 12.09 -0.80
N THR A 129 8.66 11.19 0.13
CA THR A 129 8.23 9.84 -0.20
C THR A 129 7.02 9.40 0.62
N LEU A 130 6.17 8.55 0.01
CA LEU A 130 4.98 7.96 0.62
C LEU A 130 5.04 6.44 0.54
N ARG A 131 4.52 5.78 1.58
CA ARG A 131 4.27 4.34 1.58
C ARG A 131 2.90 4.01 2.15
N ALA A 132 2.29 2.96 1.64
CA ALA A 132 1.12 2.34 2.24
C ALA A 132 1.55 1.33 3.31
N GLY A 133 0.88 1.35 4.46
CA GLY A 133 1.15 0.43 5.57
C GLY A 133 -0.12 -0.18 6.13
N LYS A 134 -0.01 -1.41 6.63
CA LYS A 134 -1.09 -2.10 7.33
C LYS A 134 -1.18 -1.61 8.77
N ILE A 135 -2.35 -1.19 9.23
CA ILE A 135 -2.59 -0.85 10.63
C ILE A 135 -2.74 -2.16 11.43
N THR A 136 -1.82 -2.40 12.36
CA THR A 136 -1.81 -3.60 13.20
C THR A 136 -2.46 -3.37 14.56
N GLN A 137 -2.45 -2.13 15.06
CA GLN A 137 -3.07 -1.79 16.33
C GLN A 137 -3.52 -0.32 16.40
N TRP A 138 -4.68 -0.11 17.03
CA TRP A 138 -5.28 1.20 17.24
C TRP A 138 -5.11 1.65 18.69
N TYR A 139 -4.70 2.92 18.86
CA TYR A 139 -4.66 3.61 20.16
C TYR A 139 -5.47 4.91 20.06
N PRO A 140 -5.77 5.58 21.17
CA PRO A 140 -6.56 6.81 21.14
C PRO A 140 -6.01 7.90 20.21
N SER A 141 -4.71 8.22 20.30
CA SER A 141 -4.05 9.28 19.51
C SER A 141 -3.04 8.78 18.49
N THR A 142 -2.68 7.49 18.53
CA THR A 142 -1.66 6.87 17.68
C THR A 142 -2.19 5.60 17.03
N VAL A 143 -1.48 5.11 16.03
CA VAL A 143 -1.67 3.77 15.45
C VAL A 143 -0.32 3.10 15.29
N ARG A 144 -0.32 1.76 15.40
CA ARG A 144 0.83 0.94 15.03
C ARG A 144 0.65 0.48 13.60
N VAL A 145 1.67 0.71 12.79
CA VAL A 145 1.64 0.44 11.35
C VAL A 145 2.80 -0.49 11.00
N LEU A 146 2.50 -1.56 10.28
CA LEU A 146 3.50 -2.42 9.64
C LEU A 146 3.87 -1.79 8.29
N LEU A 147 5.10 -1.29 8.19
CA LEU A 147 5.60 -0.56 7.05
C LEU A 147 6.89 -1.20 6.53
N TYR A 148 7.10 -1.17 5.21
CA TYR A 148 8.37 -1.59 4.62
C TYR A 148 9.43 -0.51 4.84
N ASN A 149 10.57 -0.92 5.41
CA ASN A 149 11.73 -0.07 5.62
C ASN A 149 12.75 -0.37 4.50
N ASP A 150 12.99 0.60 3.62
CA ASP A 150 13.91 0.51 2.49
C ASP A 150 15.39 0.38 2.91
N ARG A 151 15.72 0.83 4.11
CA ARG A 151 17.09 0.73 4.66
C ARG A 151 17.43 -0.67 5.13
N THR A 152 16.46 -1.38 5.73
CA THR A 152 16.65 -2.74 6.26
C THR A 152 16.15 -3.82 5.32
N GLY A 153 15.36 -3.45 4.30
CA GLY A 153 14.75 -4.40 3.36
C GLY A 153 13.65 -5.27 3.98
N ARG A 154 13.11 -4.86 5.12
CA ARG A 154 12.11 -5.64 5.89
C ARG A 154 10.90 -4.80 6.25
N LYS A 155 9.80 -5.48 6.56
CA LYS A 155 8.64 -4.82 7.18
C LYS A 155 8.88 -4.71 8.68
N GLU A 156 8.67 -3.52 9.20
CA GLU A 156 8.84 -3.18 10.61
C GLU A 156 7.58 -2.50 11.14
N GLU A 157 7.28 -2.74 12.42
CA GLU A 157 6.17 -2.06 13.10
C GLU A 157 6.65 -0.75 13.71
N ILE A 158 5.97 0.33 13.36
CA ILE A 158 6.22 1.66 13.92
C ILE A 158 4.92 2.23 14.50
N THR A 159 5.03 3.00 15.59
CA THR A 159 3.88 3.69 16.17
C THR A 159 3.93 5.16 15.79
N LEU A 160 2.86 5.64 15.14
CA LEU A 160 2.77 6.99 14.59
C LEU A 160 1.53 7.72 15.11
N PRO A 161 1.61 9.05 15.32
CA PRO A 161 0.44 9.87 15.63
C PRO A 161 -0.54 9.88 14.44
N LYS A 162 -1.83 9.73 14.72
CA LYS A 162 -2.89 9.78 13.69
C LYS A 162 -2.91 11.10 12.92
N SER A 163 -2.49 12.20 13.56
CA SER A 163 -2.41 13.52 12.94
C SER A 163 -1.31 13.68 11.90
N LYS A 164 -0.39 12.72 11.80
CA LYS A 164 0.78 12.76 10.89
C LYS A 164 0.71 11.78 9.73
N ILE A 165 -0.38 11.00 9.66
CA ILE A 165 -0.60 10.00 8.61
C ILE A 165 -1.98 10.18 7.99
N GLY A 166 -2.15 9.74 6.75
CA GLY A 166 -3.46 9.55 6.15
C GLY A 166 -4.01 8.18 6.52
N ILE A 167 -5.28 8.12 6.91
CA ILE A 167 -5.98 6.84 7.12
C ILE A 167 -7.12 6.79 6.10
N ILE A 168 -7.12 5.74 5.29
CA ILE A 168 -8.14 5.51 4.27
C ILE A 168 -8.89 4.24 4.68
N GLU A 169 -10.22 4.34 4.76
CA GLU A 169 -11.09 3.25 5.20
C GLU A 169 -12.01 2.78 4.06
N ASN A 170 -12.27 1.49 4.02
CA ASN A 170 -13.29 0.93 3.16
C ASN A 170 -14.63 0.91 3.92
N PRO A 171 -15.59 1.78 3.59
CA PRO A 171 -16.86 1.86 4.32
C PRO A 171 -17.71 0.60 4.15
N LEU A 172 -17.44 -0.23 3.16
CA LEU A 172 -18.17 -1.47 2.88
C LEU A 172 -17.48 -2.71 3.47
N TYR A 173 -16.34 -2.56 4.15
CA TYR A 173 -15.56 -3.70 4.62
C TYR A 173 -16.32 -4.65 5.52
N ALA A 174 -17.06 -4.12 6.50
CA ALA A 174 -17.87 -4.92 7.41
C ALA A 174 -18.92 -5.74 6.66
N VAL A 175 -19.65 -5.11 5.73
CA VAL A 175 -20.66 -5.75 4.90
C VAL A 175 -20.07 -6.81 3.97
N MET A 176 -18.93 -6.52 3.34
CA MET A 176 -18.25 -7.46 2.44
C MET A 176 -17.73 -8.69 3.18
N ASN A 177 -17.30 -8.54 4.43
CA ASN A 177 -16.68 -9.58 5.24
C ASN A 177 -17.66 -10.27 6.21
N GLU A 178 -18.92 -9.90 6.20
CA GLU A 178 -19.95 -10.59 6.96
C GLU A 178 -20.09 -12.05 6.49
N HIS A 179 -20.26 -12.98 7.46
CA HIS A 179 -20.31 -14.44 7.17
C HIS A 179 -21.37 -14.84 6.15
N SER A 180 -22.46 -14.09 6.07
CA SER A 180 -23.57 -14.30 5.15
C SER A 180 -23.45 -13.51 3.85
N SER A 181 -22.43 -12.64 3.70
CA SER A 181 -22.28 -11.80 2.52
C SER A 181 -22.11 -12.62 1.25
N THR A 182 -22.61 -12.08 0.13
CA THR A 182 -22.49 -12.72 -1.18
C THR A 182 -21.00 -12.95 -1.54
N LEU A 183 -20.11 -12.02 -1.21
CA LEU A 183 -18.66 -12.13 -1.45
C LEU A 183 -18.08 -13.31 -0.67
N GLN A 184 -18.37 -13.43 0.63
CA GLN A 184 -17.87 -14.53 1.46
C GLN A 184 -18.41 -15.89 1.01
N ARG A 185 -19.67 -15.93 0.56
CA ARG A 185 -20.28 -17.14 0.01
C ARG A 185 -19.64 -17.54 -1.33
N LEU A 186 -19.38 -16.55 -2.19
CA LEU A 186 -18.71 -16.79 -3.47
C LEU A 186 -17.26 -17.28 -3.25
N THR A 187 -16.50 -16.62 -2.40
CA THR A 187 -15.12 -17.01 -2.07
C THR A 187 -15.05 -18.45 -1.55
N ARG A 188 -15.95 -18.84 -0.65
CA ARG A 188 -16.02 -20.23 -0.15
C ARG A 188 -16.33 -21.24 -1.24
N LYS A 189 -17.24 -20.92 -2.16
CA LYS A 189 -17.58 -21.84 -3.28
C LYS A 189 -16.41 -21.98 -4.25
N LEU A 190 -15.70 -20.90 -4.55
CA LEU A 190 -14.53 -20.92 -5.42
C LEU A 190 -13.39 -21.72 -4.80
N ASN A 191 -13.09 -21.52 -3.52
CA ASN A 191 -12.07 -22.31 -2.82
C ASN A 191 -12.41 -23.82 -2.80
N LEU A 192 -13.69 -24.17 -2.70
CA LEU A 192 -14.12 -25.57 -2.80
C LEU A 192 -13.86 -26.14 -4.19
N LEU A 193 -14.17 -25.39 -5.26
CA LEU A 193 -13.92 -25.83 -6.64
C LEU A 193 -12.41 -26.00 -6.89
N ASP A 194 -11.58 -25.03 -6.47
CA ASP A 194 -10.12 -25.11 -6.59
C ASP A 194 -9.56 -26.37 -5.89
N SER A 195 -10.08 -26.71 -4.69
CA SER A 195 -9.64 -27.90 -3.96
C SER A 195 -10.07 -29.22 -4.61
N ILE A 196 -11.19 -29.23 -5.32
CA ILE A 196 -11.67 -30.42 -6.07
C ILE A 196 -10.80 -30.62 -7.32
N ASP A 197 -10.44 -29.54 -8.03
CA ASP A 197 -9.59 -29.60 -9.20
C ASP A 197 -8.17 -30.07 -8.85
N GLU A 198 -7.61 -29.65 -7.70
CA GLU A 198 -6.31 -30.14 -7.19
C GLU A 198 -6.31 -31.62 -6.83
N GLN A 199 -7.45 -32.19 -6.43
CA GLN A 199 -7.60 -33.62 -6.11
C GLN A 199 -7.84 -34.49 -7.34
N SER A 200 -8.21 -33.88 -8.47
CA SER A 200 -8.60 -34.60 -9.69
C SER A 200 -7.47 -34.66 -10.74
N GLY A 201 -6.36 -33.94 -10.52
CA GLY A 201 -5.19 -33.89 -11.39
C GLY A 201 -4.00 -34.63 -10.81
#